data_e24fdcc17a472024e9f2f0868f507614
#
_entry.id   e24fdcc17a472024e9f2f0868f507614
#
_cell.length_a   1.000
_cell.length_b   1.000
_cell.length_c   1.000
_cell.angle_alpha   90.00
_cell.angle_beta   90.00
_cell.angle_gamma   90.00
#
_symmetry.space_group_name_H-M   'P 1'
#
loop_
_entity.id
_entity.type
_entity.pdbx_description
1 polymer ?
#
loop_
_entity_poly.entity_id
_entity_poly.type
_entity_poly.pdbx_seq_one_letter_code
_entity_poly.pdbx_strand_id
1 'polypeptide(L)'
;MRLFKQAAVARVTAWAVVPVLLWSVTAPSTAARNTRFARRKLSATLAGRNLNMTFKSKIDGSLQPLLIKVPNAYTPEKKWPLLVTLHGLGAPPLLANDVTSMVQIAPYGRGPVWYTGIGAQDVFEAVDAAKELFPIDEEKMYLCGFSMGGAGTFDLGLKYPDMWAACVPVCGRCNDVNLVQNAKHLAFWIHTGGQDDILPPVYSEEAYKRSRTLGFERWRYSEHEKMAHSFEIDWKKVEQWLSTQSRVANPKRVSFTLKDLKANTAYWVEVTGLNRYGSYGRIDAGIAGRTIKVKTNNISAYTLRLNNELVDLARQVEIRENDSTVFKGLLDGGRFDGGGKGKGGPVKRPGLCGPLWEIYSSPSILVYGTGGGNDSLVKAAKSCAEAFKDPQWMAKVSFKIIPDTALKGEEIANNNLVLFGNAGTNKILARISDRLPVRIRANTVVAGDKKYSGRNIGYVLIYPNPLNRDRYAAVFAGNTSDAINCFNRIWPQLTATPNGIDAGVFEISEDDSVRWRMAEIFGTNWDWQY
;
A
#
# COMPACT_ATOMS: atom_id res chain seq x y z
N MET A 1 -10.96 -28.38 12.52
CA MET A 1 -10.89 -28.05 13.95
C MET A 1 -9.79 -28.87 14.63
N ARG A 2 -8.50 -28.58 14.34
CA ARG A 2 -7.28 -29.11 15.00
C ARG A 2 -6.05 -28.58 14.24
N LEU A 3 -5.73 -27.27 14.38
CA LEU A 3 -4.47 -26.65 13.92
C LEU A 3 -4.22 -25.28 14.60
N PHE A 4 -4.76 -25.08 15.82
CA PHE A 4 -4.44 -23.92 16.67
C PHE A 4 -4.01 -24.38 18.07
N LYS A 5 -2.92 -25.14 18.15
CA LYS A 5 -2.17 -25.32 19.40
C LYS A 5 -0.71 -25.48 19.01
N GLN A 6 0.03 -24.41 19.14
CA GLN A 6 1.46 -24.23 19.42
C GLN A 6 1.98 -22.99 18.66
N ALA A 7 1.65 -21.81 19.18
CA ALA A 7 2.54 -20.67 19.09
C ALA A 7 3.04 -20.42 20.51
N ALA A 8 4.27 -20.83 20.77
CA ALA A 8 4.95 -20.61 22.03
C ALA A 8 5.00 -19.12 22.31
N VAL A 9 4.52 -18.72 23.48
CA VAL A 9 4.73 -17.41 24.09
C VAL A 9 6.22 -17.30 24.38
N ALA A 10 6.97 -16.73 23.46
CA ALA A 10 8.32 -16.26 23.73
C ALA A 10 8.19 -15.07 24.68
N ARG A 11 8.62 -15.25 25.92
CA ARG A 11 8.81 -14.19 26.92
C ARG A 11 9.72 -13.13 26.28
N VAL A 12 9.15 -11.96 25.99
CA VAL A 12 9.93 -10.76 25.69
C VAL A 12 10.59 -10.35 27.00
N THR A 13 11.85 -10.74 27.17
CA THR A 13 12.72 -10.20 28.21
C THR A 13 12.89 -8.71 27.97
N ALA A 14 12.75 -7.94 29.03
CA ALA A 14 12.85 -6.50 29.09
C ALA A 14 14.10 -5.99 28.34
N TRP A 15 13.87 -5.25 27.28
CA TRP A 15 14.91 -4.49 26.61
C TRP A 15 15.20 -3.22 27.40
N ALA A 16 16.46 -2.99 27.63
CA ALA A 16 16.95 -1.79 28.27
C ALA A 16 16.39 -0.55 27.55
N VAL A 17 15.64 0.26 28.31
CA VAL A 17 15.16 1.57 27.88
C VAL A 17 16.39 2.47 27.76
N VAL A 18 16.88 2.66 26.53
CA VAL A 18 17.74 3.79 26.21
C VAL A 18 16.85 5.02 26.31
N PRO A 19 17.18 6.03 27.11
CA PRO A 19 16.37 7.22 27.23
C PRO A 19 16.36 7.94 25.87
N VAL A 20 15.22 7.88 25.19
CA VAL A 20 14.93 8.77 24.06
C VAL A 20 14.80 10.17 24.67
N LEU A 21 15.81 10.98 24.51
CA LEU A 21 15.72 12.41 24.72
C LEU A 21 14.61 12.95 23.80
N LEU A 22 13.47 13.26 24.42
CA LEU A 22 12.39 14.03 23.81
C LEU A 22 12.95 15.40 23.43
N TRP A 23 13.38 15.54 22.20
CA TRP A 23 13.55 16.83 21.59
C TRP A 23 12.14 17.37 21.31
N SER A 24 11.68 18.26 22.18
CA SER A 24 10.55 19.13 21.92
C SER A 24 10.94 20.06 20.76
N VAL A 25 10.56 19.70 19.54
CA VAL A 25 10.60 20.63 18.41
C VAL A 25 9.47 21.62 18.64
N THR A 26 9.78 22.76 19.26
CA THR A 26 8.93 23.93 19.23
C THR A 26 8.86 24.41 17.77
N ALA A 27 7.73 24.18 17.12
CA ALA A 27 7.46 24.74 15.80
C ALA A 27 7.48 26.28 15.90
N PRO A 28 8.26 27.00 15.08
CA PRO A 28 8.11 28.43 14.98
C PRO A 28 6.75 28.72 14.31
N SER A 29 5.91 29.47 15.02
CA SER A 29 4.67 30.04 14.48
C SER A 29 5.05 31.10 13.44
N THR A 30 5.10 30.72 12.17
CA THR A 30 5.11 31.68 11.07
C THR A 30 3.94 31.37 10.16
N ALA A 31 3.10 32.37 9.98
CA ALA A 31 1.92 32.39 9.14
C ALA A 31 2.17 31.70 7.79
N ALA A 32 1.36 30.68 7.50
CA ALA A 32 1.32 30.01 6.21
C ALA A 32 0.92 31.03 5.12
N ARG A 33 1.89 31.57 4.42
CA ARG A 33 1.65 32.20 3.13
C ARG A 33 1.32 31.09 2.14
N ASN A 34 0.08 31.09 1.66
CA ASN A 34 -0.35 30.33 0.47
C ASN A 34 0.48 30.78 -0.74
N THR A 35 1.64 30.19 -0.95
CA THR A 35 2.37 30.31 -2.19
C THR A 35 1.94 29.15 -3.09
N ARG A 36 1.08 29.44 -4.07
CA ARG A 36 1.06 28.70 -5.33
C ARG A 36 2.48 28.67 -5.85
N PHE A 37 3.19 27.57 -5.69
CA PHE A 37 4.46 27.34 -6.36
C PHE A 37 4.17 27.22 -7.85
N ALA A 38 4.23 28.35 -8.56
CA ALA A 38 4.46 28.35 -9.99
C ALA A 38 5.72 27.51 -10.24
N ARG A 39 5.69 26.61 -11.23
CA ARG A 39 6.79 25.79 -11.75
C ARG A 39 8.04 26.65 -12.03
N ARG A 40 8.74 27.08 -11.01
CA ARG A 40 10.10 27.60 -11.11
C ARG A 40 11.00 26.43 -10.74
N LYS A 41 11.69 25.88 -11.73
CA LYS A 41 12.84 25.01 -11.51
C LYS A 41 13.68 25.65 -10.42
N LEU A 42 13.94 24.93 -9.35
CA LEU A 42 14.74 25.43 -8.24
C LEU A 42 16.11 25.83 -8.79
N SER A 43 16.60 27.01 -8.36
CA SER A 43 17.81 27.62 -8.91
C SER A 43 19.05 26.78 -8.59
N ALA A 44 20.14 27.00 -9.35
CA ALA A 44 21.46 26.41 -9.10
C ALA A 44 22.01 26.73 -7.68
N THR A 45 21.45 27.71 -6.98
CA THR A 45 21.82 28.05 -5.57
C THR A 45 21.53 26.93 -4.57
N LEU A 46 20.81 25.88 -4.96
CA LEU A 46 20.54 24.71 -4.14
C LEU A 46 21.63 23.63 -4.23
N ALA A 47 22.58 23.76 -5.15
CA ALA A 47 23.68 22.80 -5.29
C ALA A 47 24.38 22.55 -3.93
N GLY A 48 24.58 21.28 -3.57
CA GLY A 48 25.20 20.85 -2.32
C GLY A 48 24.34 21.03 -1.05
N ARG A 49 23.09 21.47 -1.16
CA ARG A 49 22.24 21.71 0.00
C ARG A 49 21.52 20.47 0.47
N ASN A 50 21.39 20.34 1.79
CA ASN A 50 20.41 19.48 2.43
C ASN A 50 19.19 20.33 2.81
N LEU A 51 17.99 19.87 2.43
CA LEU A 51 16.73 20.57 2.65
C LEU A 51 15.82 19.73 3.54
N ASN A 52 15.23 20.36 4.56
CA ASN A 52 14.14 19.81 5.32
C ASN A 52 12.84 20.43 4.79
N MET A 53 12.02 19.63 4.13
CA MET A 53 10.79 20.08 3.50
C MET A 53 9.60 19.30 4.01
N THR A 54 8.42 19.72 3.62
CA THR A 54 7.18 18.97 3.78
C THR A 54 6.40 19.04 2.49
N PHE A 55 5.66 17.98 2.19
CA PHE A 55 4.61 17.99 1.16
C PHE A 55 3.25 17.73 1.80
N LYS A 56 2.20 18.20 1.15
CA LYS A 56 0.83 17.99 1.61
C LYS A 56 0.30 16.69 1.01
N SER A 57 -0.03 15.71 1.85
CA SER A 57 -0.60 14.46 1.40
C SER A 57 -1.97 14.66 0.75
N LYS A 58 -2.19 14.01 -0.37
CA LYS A 58 -3.46 13.96 -1.11
C LYS A 58 -4.51 13.10 -0.38
N ILE A 59 -4.09 12.25 0.56
CA ILE A 59 -4.97 11.31 1.28
C ILE A 59 -5.73 12.02 2.40
N ASP A 60 -5.02 12.79 3.24
CA ASP A 60 -5.60 13.34 4.47
C ASP A 60 -5.25 14.81 4.71
N GLY A 61 -4.55 15.44 3.76
CA GLY A 61 -4.15 16.84 3.83
C GLY A 61 -3.06 17.15 4.85
N SER A 62 -2.51 16.15 5.54
CA SER A 62 -1.42 16.32 6.49
C SER A 62 -0.11 16.72 5.81
N LEU A 63 0.75 17.43 6.54
CA LEU A 63 2.10 17.76 6.07
C LEU A 63 3.05 16.61 6.41
N GLN A 64 3.67 16.01 5.40
CA GLN A 64 4.58 14.89 5.55
C GLN A 64 6.02 15.35 5.41
N PRO A 65 6.91 14.97 6.36
CA PRO A 65 8.32 15.33 6.30
C PRO A 65 9.06 14.68 5.14
N LEU A 66 9.97 15.45 4.51
CA LEU A 66 10.79 15.01 3.40
C LEU A 66 12.20 15.61 3.53
N LEU A 67 13.21 14.76 3.69
CA LEU A 67 14.59 15.19 3.56
C LEU A 67 15.02 15.11 2.10
N ILE A 68 15.78 16.12 1.65
CA ILE A 68 16.32 16.17 0.30
C ILE A 68 17.80 16.54 0.36
N LYS A 69 18.64 15.82 -0.39
CA LYS A 69 20.04 16.20 -0.64
C LYS A 69 20.21 16.50 -2.12
N VAL A 70 20.69 17.68 -2.42
CA VAL A 70 20.94 18.14 -3.79
C VAL A 70 22.42 17.94 -4.11
N PRO A 71 22.79 17.35 -5.25
CA PRO A 71 24.19 17.17 -5.66
C PRO A 71 24.97 18.48 -5.71
N ASN A 72 26.27 18.45 -5.39
CA ASN A 72 27.14 19.64 -5.52
C ASN A 72 27.18 20.20 -6.95
N ALA A 73 27.11 19.30 -7.94
CA ALA A 73 27.14 19.66 -9.37
C ALA A 73 25.76 19.95 -9.95
N TYR A 74 24.72 20.14 -9.11
CA TYR A 74 23.36 20.33 -9.56
C TYR A 74 23.20 21.57 -10.44
N THR A 75 22.55 21.37 -11.58
CA THR A 75 22.03 22.44 -12.45
C THR A 75 20.60 22.10 -12.90
N PRO A 76 19.72 23.10 -13.06
CA PRO A 76 18.31 22.86 -13.44
C PRO A 76 18.11 22.47 -14.92
N GLU A 77 19.12 22.59 -15.76
CA GLU A 77 19.09 22.30 -17.20
C GLU A 77 19.28 20.81 -17.47
N LYS A 78 19.94 20.11 -16.58
CA LYS A 78 20.25 18.67 -16.70
C LYS A 78 19.22 17.84 -15.96
N LYS A 79 18.83 16.68 -16.52
CA LYS A 79 18.10 15.67 -15.78
C LYS A 79 19.01 14.94 -14.79
N TRP A 80 18.50 14.69 -13.58
CA TRP A 80 19.23 14.10 -12.49
C TRP A 80 18.66 12.75 -12.08
N PRO A 81 19.49 11.74 -11.81
CA PRO A 81 19.06 10.51 -11.17
C PRO A 81 18.44 10.82 -9.79
N LEU A 82 17.46 10.01 -9.38
CA LEU A 82 16.82 10.10 -8.08
C LEU A 82 17.13 8.85 -7.25
N LEU A 83 17.63 9.04 -6.03
CA LEU A 83 17.75 7.97 -5.03
C LEU A 83 16.71 8.22 -3.91
N VAL A 84 15.82 7.26 -3.72
CA VAL A 84 14.84 7.25 -2.62
C VAL A 84 15.37 6.35 -1.51
N THR A 85 15.49 6.88 -0.28
CA THR A 85 15.99 6.14 0.88
C THR A 85 14.90 5.91 1.90
N LEU A 86 14.73 4.65 2.33
CA LEU A 86 13.72 4.23 3.29
C LEU A 86 14.36 3.90 4.63
N HIS A 87 13.91 4.55 5.70
CA HIS A 87 14.47 4.39 7.05
C HIS A 87 14.04 3.07 7.73
N GLY A 88 14.80 2.65 8.75
CA GLY A 88 14.49 1.51 9.60
C GLY A 88 13.37 1.81 10.62
N LEU A 89 12.87 0.76 11.29
CA LEU A 89 11.83 0.88 12.29
C LEU A 89 12.30 1.79 13.45
N GLY A 90 11.49 2.81 13.78
CA GLY A 90 11.78 3.76 14.85
C GLY A 90 12.90 4.76 14.54
N ALA A 91 13.55 4.69 13.37
CA ALA A 91 14.56 5.64 12.94
C ALA A 91 13.93 6.85 12.22
N PRO A 92 14.58 8.03 12.27
CA PRO A 92 14.19 9.15 11.41
C PRO A 92 14.55 8.87 9.95
N PRO A 93 13.99 9.63 8.99
CA PRO A 93 14.45 9.62 7.60
C PRO A 93 15.96 9.90 7.53
N LEU A 94 16.66 9.12 6.70
CA LEU A 94 18.11 9.19 6.58
C LEU A 94 18.52 9.14 5.11
N LEU A 95 19.48 10.01 4.74
CA LEU A 95 20.07 10.05 3.40
C LEU A 95 21.38 9.25 3.37
N ALA A 96 21.72 8.69 2.23
CA ALA A 96 23.01 8.03 2.02
C ALA A 96 24.14 9.05 1.95
N ASN A 97 25.09 9.01 2.92
CA ASN A 97 26.08 10.07 3.09
C ASN A 97 27.04 10.22 1.90
N ASP A 98 27.55 9.13 1.37
CA ASP A 98 28.58 9.10 0.34
C ASP A 98 28.05 9.13 -1.10
N VAL A 99 26.72 9.19 -1.30
CA VAL A 99 26.11 9.37 -2.62
C VAL A 99 26.08 10.86 -2.95
N THR A 100 26.73 11.26 -4.05
CA THR A 100 26.98 12.66 -4.39
C THR A 100 26.54 13.09 -5.77
N SER A 101 26.23 12.15 -6.67
CA SER A 101 25.88 12.41 -8.07
C SER A 101 24.38 12.36 -8.37
N MET A 102 23.54 12.18 -7.35
CA MET A 102 22.09 11.98 -7.48
C MET A 102 21.33 12.95 -6.58
N VAL A 103 20.16 13.39 -7.00
CA VAL A 103 19.18 13.95 -6.06
C VAL A 103 18.73 12.82 -5.15
N GLN A 104 18.80 13.03 -3.83
CA GLN A 104 18.33 12.06 -2.86
C GLN A 104 17.11 12.59 -2.14
N ILE A 105 16.15 11.71 -1.86
CA ILE A 105 15.02 11.99 -0.98
C ILE A 105 14.86 10.90 0.06
N ALA A 106 14.48 11.29 1.27
CA ALA A 106 14.12 10.37 2.34
C ALA A 106 12.72 10.76 2.87
N PRO A 107 11.65 10.11 2.42
CA PRO A 107 10.31 10.31 2.94
C PRO A 107 10.18 9.72 4.34
N TYR A 108 9.27 10.27 5.16
CA TYR A 108 8.95 9.69 6.48
C TYR A 108 8.15 8.38 6.38
N GLY A 109 7.47 8.14 5.23
CA GLY A 109 6.74 6.89 5.00
C GLY A 109 5.64 6.62 6.02
N ARG A 110 5.12 7.64 6.67
CA ARG A 110 4.13 7.58 7.76
C ARG A 110 4.59 6.84 9.02
N GLY A 111 5.91 6.70 9.24
CA GLY A 111 6.46 6.06 10.42
C GLY A 111 6.54 4.54 10.35
N PRO A 112 6.14 3.78 11.41
CA PRO A 112 6.44 2.35 11.53
C PRO A 112 5.48 1.43 10.76
N VAL A 113 5.06 1.81 9.56
CA VAL A 113 4.02 1.10 8.77
C VAL A 113 4.59 0.23 7.65
N TRP A 114 5.88 -0.09 7.70
CA TRP A 114 6.56 -1.02 6.79
C TRP A 114 6.43 -0.66 5.30
N TYR A 115 6.21 0.62 4.99
CA TYR A 115 6.02 1.11 3.62
C TYR A 115 4.91 0.39 2.86
N THR A 116 3.84 0.01 3.58
CA THR A 116 2.64 -0.59 3.02
C THR A 116 1.45 0.39 3.10
N GLY A 117 0.42 0.19 2.28
CA GLY A 117 -0.77 1.04 2.29
C GLY A 117 -0.44 2.53 2.20
N ILE A 118 -0.84 3.31 3.20
CA ILE A 118 -0.59 4.76 3.25
C ILE A 118 0.92 5.09 3.28
N GLY A 119 1.77 4.22 3.85
CA GLY A 119 3.23 4.42 3.85
C GLY A 119 3.83 4.29 2.45
N ALA A 120 3.33 3.38 1.62
CA ALA A 120 3.71 3.28 0.21
C ALA A 120 3.27 4.52 -0.57
N GLN A 121 2.02 4.99 -0.34
CA GLN A 121 1.51 6.21 -0.96
C GLN A 121 2.33 7.44 -0.60
N ASP A 122 2.78 7.54 0.65
CA ASP A 122 3.67 8.62 1.11
C ASP A 122 5.00 8.64 0.33
N VAL A 123 5.58 7.47 0.05
CA VAL A 123 6.78 7.36 -0.80
C VAL A 123 6.50 7.86 -2.22
N PHE A 124 5.36 7.48 -2.82
CA PHE A 124 5.02 7.92 -4.18
C PHE A 124 4.71 9.42 -4.23
N GLU A 125 4.01 9.97 -3.24
CA GLU A 125 3.76 11.41 -3.14
C GLU A 125 5.07 12.19 -2.95
N ALA A 126 6.04 11.65 -2.21
CA ALA A 126 7.38 12.24 -2.07
C ALA A 126 8.17 12.23 -3.39
N VAL A 127 8.07 11.14 -4.16
CA VAL A 127 8.67 11.07 -5.51
C VAL A 127 8.01 12.10 -6.46
N ASP A 128 6.68 12.23 -6.43
CA ASP A 128 5.97 13.25 -7.19
C ASP A 128 6.46 14.66 -6.81
N ALA A 129 6.56 14.94 -5.51
CA ALA A 129 7.07 16.22 -5.02
C ALA A 129 8.52 16.50 -5.50
N ALA A 130 9.38 15.47 -5.51
CA ALA A 130 10.74 15.61 -6.04
C ALA A 130 10.75 15.90 -7.56
N LYS A 131 9.86 15.26 -8.34
CA LYS A 131 9.72 15.51 -9.79
C LYS A 131 9.16 16.91 -10.10
N GLU A 132 8.35 17.47 -9.21
CA GLU A 132 7.87 18.85 -9.32
C GLU A 132 8.99 19.86 -9.07
N LEU A 133 9.89 19.56 -8.14
CA LEU A 133 10.98 20.44 -7.70
C LEU A 133 12.22 20.35 -8.58
N PHE A 134 12.56 19.15 -9.06
CA PHE A 134 13.81 18.86 -9.77
C PHE A 134 13.53 18.23 -11.14
N PRO A 135 14.40 18.44 -12.12
CA PRO A 135 14.36 17.75 -13.41
C PRO A 135 14.89 16.31 -13.24
N ILE A 136 14.05 15.41 -12.73
CA ILE A 136 14.43 14.02 -12.50
C ILE A 136 14.49 13.24 -13.83
N ASP A 137 15.51 12.38 -13.95
CA ASP A 137 15.62 11.36 -14.99
C ASP A 137 14.82 10.12 -14.57
N GLU A 138 13.61 9.97 -15.11
CA GLU A 138 12.72 8.86 -14.76
C GLU A 138 13.23 7.48 -15.18
N GLU A 139 14.23 7.43 -16.07
CA GLU A 139 14.92 6.18 -16.41
C GLU A 139 15.97 5.78 -15.34
N LYS A 140 16.27 6.68 -14.40
CA LYS A 140 17.29 6.53 -13.36
C LYS A 140 16.75 6.84 -11.97
N MET A 141 15.63 6.24 -11.62
CA MET A 141 15.09 6.27 -10.27
C MET A 141 15.47 5.00 -9.52
N TYR A 142 16.06 5.16 -8.36
CA TYR A 142 16.57 4.09 -7.51
C TYR A 142 15.91 4.09 -6.16
N LEU A 143 15.76 2.91 -5.57
CA LEU A 143 15.17 2.71 -4.25
C LEU A 143 16.14 1.95 -3.35
N CYS A 144 16.41 2.47 -2.17
CA CYS A 144 17.18 1.76 -1.17
C CYS A 144 16.54 1.89 0.22
N GLY A 145 16.91 1.02 1.14
CA GLY A 145 16.43 1.11 2.51
C GLY A 145 17.05 0.08 3.42
N PHE A 146 17.03 0.40 4.72
CA PHE A 146 17.62 -0.40 5.78
C PHE A 146 16.54 -1.02 6.67
N SER A 147 16.69 -2.29 7.08
CA SER A 147 15.79 -2.98 8.02
C SER A 147 14.32 -2.95 7.54
N MET A 148 13.41 -2.29 8.26
CA MET A 148 12.05 -2.01 7.79
C MET A 148 12.06 -1.38 6.38
N GLY A 149 12.99 -0.43 6.13
CA GLY A 149 13.17 0.18 4.81
C GLY A 149 13.70 -0.81 3.76
N GLY A 150 14.52 -1.78 4.17
CA GLY A 150 14.96 -2.87 3.31
C GLY A 150 13.80 -3.78 2.88
N ALA A 151 12.90 -4.09 3.81
CA ALA A 151 11.66 -4.81 3.49
C ALA A 151 10.75 -3.97 2.57
N GLY A 152 10.62 -2.66 2.85
CA GLY A 152 9.92 -1.72 1.97
C GLY A 152 10.52 -1.65 0.56
N THR A 153 11.85 -1.73 0.45
CA THR A 153 12.56 -1.76 -0.84
C THR A 153 12.21 -3.01 -1.64
N PHE A 154 12.12 -4.18 -1.02
CA PHE A 154 11.61 -5.38 -1.69
C PHE A 154 10.14 -5.20 -2.10
N ASP A 155 9.29 -4.79 -1.18
CA ASP A 155 7.85 -4.68 -1.43
C ASP A 155 7.54 -3.69 -2.57
N LEU A 156 8.08 -2.48 -2.52
CA LEU A 156 7.84 -1.45 -3.54
C LEU A 156 8.52 -1.81 -4.87
N GLY A 157 9.71 -2.41 -4.84
CA GLY A 157 10.40 -2.87 -6.05
C GLY A 157 9.65 -3.99 -6.76
N LEU A 158 9.17 -4.99 -6.02
CA LEU A 158 8.48 -6.15 -6.59
C LEU A 158 7.03 -5.87 -7.00
N LYS A 159 6.35 -4.94 -6.31
CA LYS A 159 4.97 -4.55 -6.63
C LYS A 159 4.88 -3.51 -7.76
N TYR A 160 5.91 -2.66 -7.91
CA TYR A 160 5.97 -1.60 -8.91
C TYR A 160 7.29 -1.69 -9.71
N PRO A 161 7.51 -2.81 -10.43
CA PRO A 161 8.81 -3.13 -11.04
C PRO A 161 9.20 -2.21 -12.20
N ASP A 162 8.26 -1.49 -12.74
CA ASP A 162 8.43 -0.54 -13.84
C ASP A 162 8.68 0.91 -13.37
N MET A 163 8.66 1.16 -12.07
CA MET A 163 8.96 2.47 -11.50
C MET A 163 10.46 2.67 -11.28
N TRP A 164 11.22 1.61 -11.01
CA TRP A 164 12.58 1.67 -10.54
C TRP A 164 13.58 1.13 -11.55
N ALA A 165 14.74 1.76 -11.64
CA ALA A 165 15.88 1.24 -12.40
C ALA A 165 16.67 0.18 -11.61
N ALA A 166 16.79 0.37 -10.29
CA ALA A 166 17.42 -0.58 -9.38
C ALA A 166 16.93 -0.39 -7.93
N CYS A 167 17.04 -1.48 -7.15
CA CYS A 167 16.71 -1.55 -5.73
C CYS A 167 17.91 -2.06 -4.91
N VAL A 168 18.15 -1.45 -3.73
CA VAL A 168 19.23 -1.84 -2.82
C VAL A 168 18.63 -2.07 -1.41
N PRO A 169 18.05 -3.24 -1.14
CA PRO A 169 17.63 -3.59 0.21
C PRO A 169 18.83 -3.96 1.08
N VAL A 170 18.92 -3.36 2.28
CA VAL A 170 19.97 -3.61 3.27
C VAL A 170 19.33 -4.17 4.54
N CYS A 171 19.77 -5.34 5.02
CA CYS A 171 19.21 -6.05 6.18
C CYS A 171 17.68 -6.11 6.15
N GLY A 172 17.12 -6.29 4.95
CA GLY A 172 15.68 -6.38 4.74
C GLY A 172 15.19 -7.81 4.69
N ARG A 173 13.87 -7.97 4.53
CA ARG A 173 13.30 -9.27 4.19
C ARG A 173 12.37 -9.15 2.99
N CYS A 174 12.39 -10.13 2.13
CA CYS A 174 11.37 -10.30 1.10
C CYS A 174 10.12 -10.93 1.73
N ASN A 175 9.05 -10.14 1.89
CA ASN A 175 7.81 -10.61 2.50
C ASN A 175 7.06 -11.62 1.64
N ASP A 176 7.29 -11.61 0.32
CA ASP A 176 6.58 -12.47 -0.63
C ASP A 176 7.49 -12.85 -1.81
N VAL A 177 8.15 -13.98 -1.68
CA VAL A 177 9.06 -14.51 -2.69
C VAL A 177 8.39 -14.84 -4.04
N ASN A 178 7.05 -15.01 -4.05
CA ASN A 178 6.31 -15.25 -5.28
C ASN A 178 6.26 -14.01 -6.19
N LEU A 179 6.46 -12.82 -5.63
CA LEU A 179 6.51 -11.58 -6.40
C LEU A 179 7.87 -11.35 -7.09
N VAL A 180 8.90 -12.13 -6.76
CA VAL A 180 10.24 -11.99 -7.37
C VAL A 180 10.19 -12.07 -8.91
N GLN A 181 9.26 -12.86 -9.46
CA GLN A 181 9.10 -12.95 -10.91
C GLN A 181 8.71 -11.63 -11.61
N ASN A 182 8.14 -10.67 -10.87
CA ASN A 182 7.80 -9.34 -11.40
C ASN A 182 9.04 -8.53 -11.75
N ALA A 183 10.16 -8.80 -11.08
CA ALA A 183 11.40 -8.04 -11.20
C ALA A 183 12.35 -8.57 -12.28
N LYS A 184 11.84 -9.23 -13.33
CA LYS A 184 12.67 -9.72 -14.45
C LYS A 184 13.55 -8.64 -15.08
N HIS A 185 13.04 -7.43 -15.17
CA HIS A 185 13.71 -6.28 -15.81
C HIS A 185 14.28 -5.28 -14.79
N LEU A 186 14.09 -5.52 -13.48
CA LEU A 186 14.54 -4.67 -12.39
C LEU A 186 15.83 -5.23 -11.78
N ALA A 187 16.82 -4.37 -11.58
CA ALA A 187 18.07 -4.73 -10.94
C ALA A 187 17.95 -4.71 -9.41
N PHE A 188 18.58 -5.67 -8.74
CA PHE A 188 18.69 -5.71 -7.28
C PHE A 188 20.14 -5.91 -6.85
N TRP A 189 20.55 -5.18 -5.80
CA TRP A 189 21.77 -5.51 -5.07
C TRP A 189 21.42 -5.61 -3.58
N ILE A 190 21.32 -6.83 -3.10
CA ILE A 190 20.90 -7.19 -1.75
C ILE A 190 22.13 -7.21 -0.85
N HIS A 191 22.05 -6.57 0.32
CA HIS A 191 23.07 -6.61 1.35
C HIS A 191 22.47 -7.15 2.66
N THR A 192 23.11 -8.16 3.27
CA THR A 192 22.68 -8.77 4.54
C THR A 192 23.86 -8.95 5.49
N GLY A 193 23.61 -8.84 6.79
CA GLY A 193 24.58 -9.28 7.80
C GLY A 193 24.47 -10.80 8.00
N GLY A 194 25.60 -11.53 7.93
CA GLY A 194 25.59 -12.98 8.14
C GLY A 194 25.24 -13.39 9.56
N GLN A 195 25.37 -12.47 10.53
CA GLN A 195 25.01 -12.66 11.94
C GLN A 195 23.77 -11.83 12.35
N ASP A 196 22.94 -11.47 11.39
CA ASP A 196 21.69 -10.72 11.66
C ASP A 196 20.65 -11.65 12.32
N ASP A 197 20.38 -11.41 13.59
CA ASP A 197 19.41 -12.15 14.42
C ASP A 197 18.03 -11.46 14.47
N ILE A 198 17.91 -10.23 13.96
CA ILE A 198 16.66 -9.47 13.89
C ILE A 198 15.92 -9.80 12.58
N LEU A 199 16.61 -9.70 11.45
CA LEU A 199 16.13 -10.11 10.14
C LEU A 199 17.15 -11.07 9.49
N PRO A 200 17.13 -12.36 9.87
CA PRO A 200 18.08 -13.36 9.41
C PRO A 200 18.27 -13.36 7.88
N PRO A 201 19.51 -13.55 7.38
CA PRO A 201 19.84 -13.42 5.96
C PRO A 201 19.01 -14.34 5.05
N VAL A 202 18.51 -15.47 5.59
CA VAL A 202 17.66 -16.41 4.84
C VAL A 202 16.47 -15.75 4.14
N TYR A 203 15.86 -14.72 4.76
CA TYR A 203 14.69 -14.04 4.18
C TYR A 203 15.02 -13.25 2.90
N SER A 204 16.24 -12.76 2.78
CA SER A 204 16.73 -12.09 1.56
C SER A 204 17.37 -13.07 0.59
N GLU A 205 18.05 -14.09 1.11
CA GLU A 205 18.70 -15.15 0.35
C GLU A 205 17.68 -15.96 -0.47
N GLU A 206 16.50 -16.27 0.10
CA GLU A 206 15.42 -16.95 -0.62
C GLU A 206 14.97 -16.17 -1.86
N ALA A 207 14.82 -14.84 -1.74
CA ALA A 207 14.49 -13.99 -2.89
C ALA A 207 15.60 -14.03 -3.96
N TYR A 208 16.87 -13.98 -3.55
CA TYR A 208 18.00 -14.10 -4.47
C TYR A 208 18.05 -15.48 -5.14
N LYS A 209 17.92 -16.58 -4.38
CA LYS A 209 17.86 -17.94 -4.93
C LYS A 209 16.71 -18.08 -5.93
N ARG A 210 15.56 -17.51 -5.60
CA ARG A 210 14.40 -17.49 -6.51
C ARG A 210 14.72 -16.73 -7.80
N SER A 211 15.38 -15.58 -7.73
CA SER A 211 15.78 -14.83 -8.91
C SER A 211 16.74 -15.60 -9.81
N ARG A 212 17.69 -16.36 -9.21
CA ARG A 212 18.62 -17.22 -9.96
C ARG A 212 17.92 -18.38 -10.65
N THR A 213 16.95 -19.02 -9.96
CA THR A 213 16.09 -20.08 -10.55
C THR A 213 15.28 -19.55 -11.74
N LEU A 214 14.88 -18.25 -11.71
CA LEU A 214 14.18 -17.59 -12.81
C LEU A 214 15.10 -17.07 -13.92
N GLY A 215 16.43 -17.24 -13.78
CA GLY A 215 17.43 -16.80 -14.75
C GLY A 215 17.66 -15.28 -14.75
N PHE A 216 17.47 -14.58 -13.62
CA PHE A 216 17.69 -13.14 -13.54
C PHE A 216 19.17 -12.82 -13.36
N GLU A 217 19.77 -12.10 -14.30
CA GLU A 217 21.19 -11.76 -14.30
C GLU A 217 21.49 -10.44 -13.58
N ARG A 218 20.50 -9.54 -13.48
CA ARG A 218 20.65 -8.19 -12.89
C ARG A 218 20.56 -8.19 -11.36
N TRP A 219 20.49 -9.36 -10.71
CA TRP A 219 20.41 -9.48 -9.26
C TRP A 219 21.78 -9.85 -8.68
N ARG A 220 22.18 -9.15 -7.61
CA ARG A 220 23.41 -9.35 -6.83
C ARG A 220 23.05 -9.59 -5.37
N TYR A 221 23.85 -10.38 -4.68
CA TYR A 221 23.74 -10.66 -3.26
C TYR A 221 25.12 -10.52 -2.61
N SER A 222 25.18 -9.79 -1.51
CA SER A 222 26.38 -9.59 -0.70
C SER A 222 26.04 -9.91 0.74
N GLU A 223 26.55 -11.02 1.24
CA GLU A 223 26.51 -11.35 2.65
C GLU A 223 27.78 -10.83 3.33
N HIS A 224 27.58 -10.07 4.39
CA HIS A 224 28.65 -9.56 5.24
C HIS A 224 28.78 -10.48 6.46
N GLU A 225 29.53 -11.57 6.32
CA GLU A 225 29.57 -12.75 7.20
C GLU A 225 29.70 -12.42 8.70
N LYS A 226 30.49 -11.37 9.07
CA LYS A 226 30.77 -11.00 10.45
C LYS A 226 29.88 -9.89 10.99
N MET A 227 28.94 -9.38 10.19
CA MET A 227 28.09 -8.26 10.55
C MET A 227 26.74 -8.75 11.08
N ALA A 228 26.26 -8.11 12.14
CA ALA A 228 24.93 -8.27 12.67
C ALA A 228 23.92 -7.39 11.91
N HIS A 229 22.77 -7.06 12.51
CA HIS A 229 21.69 -6.29 11.87
C HIS A 229 22.11 -4.88 11.42
N SER A 230 23.08 -4.22 12.09
CA SER A 230 23.45 -2.84 11.79
C SER A 230 24.90 -2.76 11.34
N PHE A 231 25.14 -2.35 10.08
CA PHE A 231 26.44 -2.07 9.51
C PHE A 231 26.32 -1.07 8.36
N GLU A 232 27.44 -0.45 8.01
CA GLU A 232 27.53 0.43 6.85
C GLU A 232 27.98 -0.35 5.63
N ILE A 233 27.32 -0.08 4.50
CA ILE A 233 27.76 -0.58 3.18
C ILE A 233 28.63 0.47 2.49
N ASP A 234 29.42 0.04 1.53
CA ASP A 234 30.23 0.93 0.69
C ASP A 234 29.32 1.68 -0.33
N TRP A 235 28.76 2.80 0.10
CA TRP A 235 27.86 3.61 -0.72
C TRP A 235 28.52 4.13 -2.00
N LYS A 236 29.84 4.29 -2.06
CA LYS A 236 30.54 4.68 -3.29
C LYS A 236 30.46 3.59 -4.35
N LYS A 237 30.66 2.32 -3.94
CA LYS A 237 30.47 1.18 -4.85
C LYS A 237 29.03 1.02 -5.27
N VAL A 238 28.09 1.24 -4.35
CA VAL A 238 26.66 1.19 -4.66
C VAL A 238 26.29 2.30 -5.66
N GLU A 239 26.75 3.54 -5.46
CA GLU A 239 26.50 4.65 -6.39
C GLU A 239 27.07 4.36 -7.80
N GLN A 240 28.29 3.83 -7.88
CA GLN A 240 28.90 3.41 -9.13
C GLN A 240 28.05 2.35 -9.85
N TRP A 241 27.57 1.35 -9.12
CA TRP A 241 26.73 0.32 -9.70
C TRP A 241 25.35 0.88 -10.11
N LEU A 242 24.70 1.69 -9.28
CA LEU A 242 23.42 2.35 -9.62
C LEU A 242 23.54 3.17 -10.91
N SER A 243 24.65 3.91 -11.08
CA SER A 243 24.87 4.75 -12.27
C SER A 243 24.87 3.95 -13.59
N THR A 244 25.17 2.64 -13.53
CA THR A 244 25.13 1.72 -14.68
C THR A 244 23.74 1.13 -14.93
N GLN A 245 22.77 1.35 -14.03
CA GLN A 245 21.44 0.80 -14.15
C GLN A 245 20.47 1.82 -14.77
N SER A 246 19.63 1.34 -15.67
CA SER A 246 18.53 2.11 -16.24
C SER A 246 17.25 1.27 -16.24
N ARG A 247 16.12 1.93 -16.11
CA ARG A 247 14.81 1.33 -16.20
C ARG A 247 14.55 0.80 -17.62
N VAL A 248 13.97 -0.36 -17.72
CA VAL A 248 13.50 -0.90 -19.01
C VAL A 248 12.08 -0.41 -19.22
N ALA A 249 11.87 0.55 -20.12
CA ALA A 249 10.57 1.17 -20.32
C ALA A 249 9.56 0.25 -21.06
N ASN A 250 10.00 -0.39 -22.15
CA ASN A 250 9.13 -1.15 -23.06
C ASN A 250 9.63 -2.60 -23.27
N PRO A 251 9.61 -3.45 -22.23
CA PRO A 251 10.04 -4.83 -22.40
C PRO A 251 9.06 -5.59 -23.30
N LYS A 252 9.59 -6.38 -24.25
CA LYS A 252 8.76 -7.23 -25.12
C LYS A 252 8.06 -8.39 -24.37
N ARG A 253 8.43 -8.64 -23.12
CA ARG A 253 7.83 -9.69 -22.30
C ARG A 253 7.63 -9.19 -20.87
N VAL A 254 6.42 -9.34 -20.34
CA VAL A 254 6.03 -9.01 -18.97
C VAL A 254 5.48 -10.28 -18.32
N SER A 255 6.01 -10.63 -17.15
CA SER A 255 5.43 -11.59 -16.23
C SER A 255 5.05 -10.85 -14.97
N PHE A 256 3.77 -10.87 -14.61
CA PHE A 256 3.27 -10.11 -13.48
C PHE A 256 2.37 -10.96 -12.59
N THR A 257 2.67 -10.97 -11.30
CA THR A 257 1.94 -11.67 -10.24
C THR A 257 1.48 -10.68 -9.20
N LEU A 258 0.25 -10.81 -8.76
CA LEU A 258 -0.38 -9.94 -7.76
C LEU A 258 -1.35 -10.75 -6.88
N LYS A 259 -1.62 -10.25 -5.67
CA LYS A 259 -2.63 -10.82 -4.75
C LYS A 259 -3.91 -10.01 -4.72
N ASP A 260 -3.82 -8.73 -5.06
CA ASP A 260 -4.92 -7.78 -5.08
C ASP A 260 -4.70 -6.75 -6.21
N LEU A 261 -5.66 -5.85 -6.40
CA LEU A 261 -5.60 -4.84 -7.46
C LEU A 261 -5.03 -3.49 -7.01
N LYS A 262 -4.30 -3.41 -5.90
CA LYS A 262 -3.67 -2.16 -5.43
C LYS A 262 -2.43 -1.81 -6.25
N ALA A 263 -1.57 -2.80 -6.46
CA ALA A 263 -0.43 -2.74 -7.36
C ALA A 263 -0.77 -3.62 -8.57
N ASN A 264 -1.53 -3.08 -9.50
CA ASN A 264 -2.17 -3.84 -10.57
C ASN A 264 -1.55 -3.63 -11.95
N THR A 265 -0.50 -2.81 -12.04
CA THR A 265 0.16 -2.45 -13.31
C THR A 265 1.64 -2.83 -13.28
N ALA A 266 2.11 -3.38 -14.38
CA ALA A 266 3.52 -3.61 -14.66
C ALA A 266 3.78 -3.35 -16.15
N TYR A 267 4.58 -2.33 -16.45
CA TYR A 267 4.91 -1.91 -17.81
C TYR A 267 3.65 -1.59 -18.65
N TRP A 268 3.38 -2.36 -19.69
CA TRP A 268 2.24 -2.20 -20.57
C TRP A 268 1.05 -3.12 -20.25
N VAL A 269 1.12 -3.81 -19.11
CA VAL A 269 0.07 -4.72 -18.63
C VAL A 269 -0.59 -4.13 -17.38
N GLU A 270 -1.91 -4.01 -17.40
CA GLU A 270 -2.73 -3.62 -16.26
C GLU A 270 -3.76 -4.71 -15.97
N VAL A 271 -3.74 -5.30 -14.77
CA VAL A 271 -4.76 -6.25 -14.33
C VAL A 271 -5.92 -5.49 -13.69
N THR A 272 -7.12 -5.66 -14.22
CA THR A 272 -8.32 -4.94 -13.76
C THR A 272 -9.33 -5.81 -13.02
N GLY A 273 -9.13 -7.15 -13.01
CA GLY A 273 -9.99 -8.07 -12.29
C GLY A 273 -9.33 -9.41 -11.98
N LEU A 274 -9.69 -9.99 -10.84
CA LEU A 274 -9.32 -11.34 -10.42
C LEU A 274 -10.56 -12.23 -10.38
N ASN A 275 -10.41 -13.52 -10.70
CA ASN A 275 -11.50 -14.50 -10.55
C ASN A 275 -11.75 -14.83 -9.07
N ARG A 276 -10.68 -14.93 -8.26
CA ARG A 276 -10.75 -15.25 -6.84
C ARG A 276 -9.77 -14.38 -6.05
N TYR A 277 -10.26 -13.68 -5.05
CA TYR A 277 -9.45 -12.93 -4.10
C TYR A 277 -8.87 -13.85 -3.00
N GLY A 278 -7.75 -13.41 -2.40
CA GLY A 278 -7.00 -14.25 -1.45
C GLY A 278 -6.05 -15.26 -2.11
N SER A 279 -6.05 -15.35 -3.44
CA SER A 279 -5.16 -16.18 -4.25
C SER A 279 -4.37 -15.33 -5.24
N TYR A 280 -3.20 -15.79 -5.65
CA TYR A 280 -2.41 -15.06 -6.66
C TYR A 280 -3.11 -15.04 -8.02
N GLY A 281 -3.15 -13.86 -8.64
CA GLY A 281 -3.35 -13.69 -10.06
C GLY A 281 -2.02 -13.65 -10.79
N ARG A 282 -1.93 -14.21 -11.97
CA ARG A 282 -0.74 -14.17 -12.82
C ARG A 282 -1.09 -13.92 -14.28
N ILE A 283 -0.35 -13.02 -14.90
CA ILE A 283 -0.39 -12.74 -16.33
C ILE A 283 1.03 -12.79 -16.91
N ASP A 284 1.21 -13.57 -17.96
CA ASP A 284 2.43 -13.61 -18.77
C ASP A 284 2.08 -13.08 -20.17
N ALA A 285 2.62 -11.96 -20.55
CA ALA A 285 2.36 -11.33 -21.84
C ALA A 285 3.65 -11.13 -22.63
N GLY A 286 3.63 -11.46 -23.91
CA GLY A 286 4.82 -11.38 -24.76
C GLY A 286 4.50 -10.98 -26.18
N ILE A 287 5.35 -10.16 -26.80
CA ILE A 287 5.23 -9.62 -28.14
C ILE A 287 6.27 -10.28 -29.07
N ALA A 288 5.78 -10.87 -30.16
CA ALA A 288 6.61 -11.42 -31.23
C ALA A 288 6.08 -10.91 -32.60
N GLY A 289 6.82 -10.00 -33.21
CA GLY A 289 6.35 -9.29 -34.39
C GLY A 289 5.06 -8.51 -34.09
N ARG A 290 3.95 -8.89 -34.73
CA ARG A 290 2.62 -8.29 -34.52
C ARG A 290 1.67 -9.17 -33.72
N THR A 291 2.17 -10.26 -33.18
CA THR A 291 1.39 -11.18 -32.33
C THR A 291 1.71 -10.93 -30.86
N ILE A 292 0.69 -10.67 -30.06
CA ILE A 292 0.74 -10.55 -28.63
C ILE A 292 0.17 -11.83 -28.02
N LYS A 293 0.98 -12.59 -27.31
CA LYS A 293 0.55 -13.79 -26.59
C LYS A 293 0.35 -13.46 -25.13
N VAL A 294 -0.82 -13.78 -24.58
CA VAL A 294 -1.17 -13.57 -23.18
C VAL A 294 -1.57 -14.91 -22.57
N LYS A 295 -0.97 -15.24 -21.42
CA LYS A 295 -1.39 -16.36 -20.58
C LYS A 295 -1.86 -15.82 -19.24
N THR A 296 -3.05 -16.23 -18.81
CA THR A 296 -3.65 -15.78 -17.57
C THR A 296 -3.94 -16.95 -16.63
N ASN A 297 -3.75 -16.70 -15.34
CA ASN A 297 -4.20 -17.61 -14.28
C ASN A 297 -4.81 -16.76 -13.18
N ASN A 298 -6.03 -17.06 -12.75
CA ASN A 298 -6.82 -16.30 -11.78
C ASN A 298 -7.04 -14.81 -12.15
N ILE A 299 -6.96 -14.45 -13.44
CA ILE A 299 -7.26 -13.12 -13.97
C ILE A 299 -8.61 -13.17 -14.67
N SER A 300 -9.54 -12.28 -14.32
CA SER A 300 -10.85 -12.12 -14.96
C SER A 300 -10.87 -11.00 -15.98
N ALA A 301 -10.02 -9.97 -15.81
CA ALA A 301 -9.95 -8.85 -16.73
C ALA A 301 -8.57 -8.17 -16.67
N TYR A 302 -8.12 -7.67 -17.82
CA TYR A 302 -6.85 -6.94 -17.94
C TYR A 302 -6.91 -5.94 -19.11
N THR A 303 -6.00 -4.96 -19.09
CA THR A 303 -5.79 -4.02 -20.19
C THR A 303 -4.34 -4.11 -20.65
N LEU A 304 -4.12 -4.15 -21.96
CA LEU A 304 -2.81 -3.97 -22.57
C LEU A 304 -2.73 -2.53 -23.10
N ARG A 305 -1.65 -1.81 -22.76
CA ARG A 305 -1.36 -0.44 -23.21
C ARG A 305 -0.10 -0.47 -24.08
N LEU A 306 -0.30 -0.63 -25.38
CA LEU A 306 0.76 -0.77 -26.36
C LEU A 306 1.11 0.57 -27.01
N ASN A 307 2.35 0.70 -27.44
CA ASN A 307 2.86 1.86 -28.19
C ASN A 307 3.70 1.39 -29.40
N ASN A 308 4.14 2.34 -30.24
CA ASN A 308 4.90 2.03 -31.46
C ASN A 308 6.30 1.45 -31.20
N GLU A 309 6.88 1.60 -29.99
CA GLU A 309 8.13 0.94 -29.61
C GLU A 309 7.92 -0.55 -29.34
N LEU A 310 6.72 -0.93 -28.90
CA LEU A 310 6.33 -2.30 -28.62
C LEU A 310 5.85 -3.03 -29.88
N VAL A 311 4.97 -2.40 -30.67
CA VAL A 311 4.40 -2.97 -31.88
C VAL A 311 3.96 -1.85 -32.82
N ASP A 312 4.07 -2.06 -34.14
CA ASP A 312 3.59 -1.10 -35.14
C ASP A 312 2.05 -0.99 -35.09
N LEU A 313 1.55 0.08 -34.47
CA LEU A 313 0.11 0.33 -34.30
C LEU A 313 -0.62 0.75 -35.59
N ALA A 314 0.12 1.12 -36.64
CA ALA A 314 -0.47 1.42 -37.96
C ALA A 314 -0.90 0.16 -38.72
N ARG A 315 -0.54 -1.02 -38.21
CA ARG A 315 -0.84 -2.32 -38.80
C ARG A 315 -1.70 -3.17 -37.89
N GLN A 316 -2.43 -4.12 -38.49
CA GLN A 316 -3.20 -5.11 -37.74
C GLN A 316 -2.29 -5.92 -36.82
N VAL A 317 -2.72 -6.08 -35.57
CA VAL A 317 -2.13 -6.96 -34.56
C VAL A 317 -3.04 -8.15 -34.27
N GLU A 318 -2.45 -9.24 -33.87
CA GLU A 318 -3.17 -10.42 -33.37
C GLU A 318 -2.91 -10.57 -31.87
N ILE A 319 -3.98 -10.70 -31.05
CA ILE A 319 -3.85 -10.99 -29.63
C ILE A 319 -4.41 -12.39 -29.40
N ARG A 320 -3.58 -13.23 -28.77
CA ARG A 320 -3.92 -14.60 -28.41
C ARG A 320 -3.89 -14.74 -26.89
N GLU A 321 -5.03 -15.12 -26.33
CA GLU A 321 -5.16 -15.41 -24.90
C GLU A 321 -5.34 -16.90 -24.69
N ASN A 322 -4.50 -17.52 -23.85
CA ASN A 322 -4.51 -18.94 -23.56
C ASN A 322 -4.62 -19.79 -24.83
N ASP A 323 -3.77 -19.43 -25.83
CA ASP A 323 -3.65 -20.05 -27.16
C ASP A 323 -4.84 -19.83 -28.12
N SER A 324 -5.88 -19.11 -27.72
CA SER A 324 -7.01 -18.74 -28.59
C SER A 324 -6.86 -17.30 -29.08
N THR A 325 -7.15 -17.04 -30.37
CA THR A 325 -7.18 -15.68 -30.91
C THR A 325 -8.42 -14.95 -30.40
N VAL A 326 -8.21 -13.90 -29.59
CA VAL A 326 -9.27 -13.07 -29.00
C VAL A 326 -9.46 -11.74 -29.72
N PHE A 327 -8.45 -11.31 -30.51
CA PHE A 327 -8.51 -10.09 -31.31
C PHE A 327 -7.61 -10.19 -32.53
N LYS A 328 -8.07 -9.63 -33.65
CA LYS A 328 -7.26 -9.41 -34.85
C LYS A 328 -7.77 -8.15 -35.56
N GLY A 329 -6.94 -7.10 -35.60
CA GLY A 329 -7.34 -5.81 -36.16
C GLY A 329 -6.38 -4.68 -35.80
N LEU A 330 -6.79 -3.45 -36.08
CA LEU A 330 -6.10 -2.23 -35.63
C LEU A 330 -6.53 -1.94 -34.18
N LEU A 331 -5.56 -1.56 -33.35
CA LEU A 331 -5.84 -1.13 -31.98
C LEU A 331 -6.09 0.38 -31.93
N ASP A 332 -7.24 0.77 -31.39
CA ASP A 332 -7.53 2.18 -31.12
C ASP A 332 -6.66 2.68 -29.95
N GLY A 333 -5.85 3.70 -30.23
CA GLY A 333 -4.93 4.28 -29.24
C GLY A 333 -3.96 3.27 -28.59
N GLY A 334 -3.73 2.09 -29.22
CA GLY A 334 -2.86 1.05 -28.68
C GLY A 334 -3.44 0.31 -27.48
N ARG A 335 -4.74 0.43 -27.20
CA ARG A 335 -5.42 -0.17 -26.06
C ARG A 335 -6.17 -1.46 -26.46
N PHE A 336 -6.03 -2.48 -25.63
CA PHE A 336 -6.85 -3.70 -25.69
C PHE A 336 -7.34 -4.07 -24.30
N ASP A 337 -8.64 -4.28 -24.15
CA ASP A 337 -9.26 -4.77 -22.91
C ASP A 337 -9.63 -6.24 -23.09
N GLY A 338 -8.93 -7.11 -22.37
CA GLY A 338 -9.11 -8.57 -22.38
C GLY A 338 -9.90 -9.07 -21.17
N GLY A 339 -10.41 -10.30 -21.28
CA GLY A 339 -11.22 -10.93 -20.25
C GLY A 339 -12.72 -10.60 -20.33
N GLY A 340 -13.49 -11.13 -19.38
CA GLY A 340 -14.96 -10.98 -19.36
C GLY A 340 -15.41 -9.64 -18.78
N LYS A 341 -16.48 -9.06 -19.32
CA LYS A 341 -17.21 -7.97 -18.66
C LYS A 341 -17.95 -8.56 -17.46
N GLY A 342 -17.75 -7.98 -16.26
CA GLY A 342 -18.46 -8.39 -15.04
C GLY A 342 -19.98 -8.36 -15.24
N LYS A 343 -20.69 -9.34 -14.69
CA LYS A 343 -22.15 -9.35 -14.60
C LYS A 343 -22.58 -8.19 -13.69
N GLY A 344 -23.56 -7.40 -14.10
CA GLY A 344 -24.00 -6.16 -13.44
C GLY A 344 -24.06 -6.26 -11.90
N GLY A 345 -23.54 -5.21 -11.23
CA GLY A 345 -23.40 -5.12 -9.78
C GLY A 345 -22.09 -4.43 -9.40
N PRO A 346 -21.79 -4.25 -8.09
CA PRO A 346 -20.49 -3.78 -7.67
C PRO A 346 -19.43 -4.85 -7.94
N VAL A 347 -18.33 -4.47 -8.57
CA VAL A 347 -17.21 -5.36 -8.89
C VAL A 347 -15.96 -4.81 -8.20
N LYS A 348 -15.14 -5.68 -7.61
CA LYS A 348 -13.82 -5.31 -7.11
C LYS A 348 -12.95 -4.88 -8.29
N ARG A 349 -12.33 -3.70 -8.16
CA ARG A 349 -11.54 -3.04 -9.19
C ARG A 349 -10.40 -2.25 -8.56
N PRO A 350 -9.41 -1.80 -9.33
CA PRO A 350 -8.37 -0.92 -8.79
C PRO A 350 -8.97 0.27 -8.01
N GLY A 351 -8.46 0.51 -6.80
CA GLY A 351 -8.97 1.53 -5.88
C GLY A 351 -10.29 1.18 -5.17
N LEU A 352 -10.86 0.00 -5.42
CA LEU A 352 -12.06 -0.49 -4.75
C LEU A 352 -12.05 -2.03 -4.65
N CYS A 353 -11.00 -2.59 -4.03
CA CYS A 353 -10.80 -4.05 -3.98
C CYS A 353 -10.68 -4.63 -2.55
N GLY A 354 -10.73 -3.78 -1.49
CA GLY A 354 -10.47 -4.20 -0.11
C GLY A 354 -8.99 -4.52 0.14
N PRO A 355 -8.63 -5.04 1.25
CA PRO A 355 -9.42 -5.28 2.46
C PRO A 355 -9.67 -4.03 3.32
N LEU A 356 -10.24 -4.22 4.52
CA LEU A 356 -10.71 -3.14 5.41
C LEU A 356 -9.68 -2.02 5.63
N TRP A 357 -8.39 -2.32 5.76
CA TRP A 357 -7.35 -1.28 5.95
C TRP A 357 -7.01 -0.46 4.70
N GLU A 358 -7.52 -0.81 3.52
CA GLU A 358 -7.38 0.03 2.32
C GLU A 358 -8.03 1.41 2.51
N ILE A 359 -8.95 1.51 3.45
CA ILE A 359 -9.59 2.77 3.83
C ILE A 359 -8.60 3.87 4.24
N TYR A 360 -7.41 3.51 4.74
CA TYR A 360 -6.33 4.44 5.06
C TYR A 360 -5.57 4.98 3.84
N SER A 361 -5.69 4.32 2.68
CA SER A 361 -4.91 4.65 1.49
C SER A 361 -5.60 5.63 0.54
N SER A 362 -6.74 6.19 0.94
CA SER A 362 -7.51 7.13 0.12
C SER A 362 -8.32 8.11 0.99
N PRO A 363 -8.73 9.27 0.45
CA PRO A 363 -9.45 10.28 1.21
C PRO A 363 -10.68 9.73 1.90
N SER A 364 -10.75 9.90 3.22
CA SER A 364 -11.80 9.35 4.07
C SER A 364 -12.29 10.36 5.09
N ILE A 365 -13.56 10.23 5.47
CA ILE A 365 -14.20 11.03 6.54
C ILE A 365 -14.79 10.08 7.58
N LEU A 366 -14.58 10.39 8.85
CA LEU A 366 -15.00 9.59 9.98
C LEU A 366 -16.31 10.13 10.51
N VAL A 367 -17.37 9.32 10.49
CA VAL A 367 -18.74 9.74 10.79
C VAL A 367 -19.28 8.95 11.98
N TYR A 368 -19.39 9.59 13.14
CA TYR A 368 -19.95 8.94 14.32
C TYR A 368 -21.44 9.24 14.47
N GLY A 369 -22.19 8.27 14.98
CA GLY A 369 -23.64 8.39 15.21
C GLY A 369 -23.94 9.26 16.41
N THR A 370 -25.03 10.05 16.33
CA THR A 370 -25.51 10.97 17.39
C THR A 370 -26.94 10.70 17.82
N GLY A 371 -27.61 9.69 17.24
CA GLY A 371 -29.02 9.38 17.51
C GLY A 371 -29.23 8.37 18.65
N GLY A 372 -30.51 8.04 18.88
CA GLY A 372 -30.93 6.94 19.77
C GLY A 372 -31.05 7.28 21.26
N GLY A 373 -30.79 8.52 21.69
CA GLY A 373 -30.96 8.95 23.07
C GLY A 373 -30.07 8.23 24.10
N ASN A 374 -29.02 7.52 23.66
CA ASN A 374 -28.09 6.82 24.51
C ASN A 374 -26.67 7.43 24.41
N ASP A 375 -26.35 8.31 25.34
CA ASP A 375 -25.08 9.03 25.40
C ASP A 375 -23.86 8.12 25.47
N SER A 376 -23.98 6.93 26.07
CA SER A 376 -22.89 5.95 26.15
C SER A 376 -22.50 5.42 24.78
N LEU A 377 -23.48 5.10 23.92
CA LEU A 377 -23.21 4.65 22.54
C LEU A 377 -22.64 5.76 21.67
N VAL A 378 -23.09 7.00 21.85
CA VAL A 378 -22.57 8.18 21.13
C VAL A 378 -21.11 8.44 21.52
N LYS A 379 -20.80 8.41 22.83
CA LYS A 379 -19.42 8.55 23.32
C LYS A 379 -18.52 7.44 22.80
N ALA A 380 -19.00 6.19 22.82
CA ALA A 380 -18.26 5.06 22.29
C ALA A 380 -17.94 5.18 20.80
N ALA A 381 -18.92 5.60 19.99
CA ALA A 381 -18.74 5.81 18.55
C ALA A 381 -17.72 6.92 18.26
N LYS A 382 -17.76 8.02 19.01
CA LYS A 382 -16.78 9.10 18.90
C LYS A 382 -15.37 8.66 19.32
N SER A 383 -15.26 7.96 20.46
CA SER A 383 -13.97 7.41 20.94
C SER A 383 -13.36 6.41 19.94
N CYS A 384 -14.18 5.56 19.32
CA CYS A 384 -13.74 4.64 18.28
C CYS A 384 -13.20 5.40 17.05
N ALA A 385 -13.86 6.49 16.63
CA ALA A 385 -13.40 7.35 15.54
C ALA A 385 -12.06 8.05 15.87
N GLU A 386 -11.87 8.50 17.12
CA GLU A 386 -10.61 9.09 17.58
C GLU A 386 -9.49 8.05 17.59
N ALA A 387 -9.73 6.84 18.10
CA ALA A 387 -8.79 5.74 18.07
C ALA A 387 -8.40 5.34 16.64
N PHE A 388 -9.34 5.39 15.71
CA PHE A 388 -9.08 5.13 14.29
C PHE A 388 -8.07 6.11 13.67
N LYS A 389 -8.03 7.37 14.11
CA LYS A 389 -7.07 8.37 13.61
C LYS A 389 -5.64 8.15 14.06
N ASP A 390 -5.44 7.58 15.22
CA ASP A 390 -4.14 7.42 15.86
C ASP A 390 -3.97 5.99 16.42
N PRO A 391 -4.02 4.97 15.55
CA PRO A 391 -3.90 3.60 15.98
C PRO A 391 -2.48 3.29 16.46
N GLN A 392 -2.35 2.49 17.52
CA GLN A 392 -1.04 2.02 17.97
C GLN A 392 -0.32 1.26 16.85
N TRP A 393 0.95 1.57 16.63
CA TRP A 393 1.83 0.93 15.63
C TRP A 393 1.39 1.09 14.16
N MET A 394 0.59 2.11 13.87
CA MET A 394 0.13 2.45 12.53
C MET A 394 0.36 3.94 12.21
N ALA A 395 0.11 4.29 10.95
CA ALA A 395 0.19 5.68 10.52
C ALA A 395 -0.92 6.53 11.15
N LYS A 396 -0.52 7.59 11.84
CA LYS A 396 -1.45 8.65 12.22
C LYS A 396 -2.02 9.33 10.98
N VAL A 397 -3.34 9.51 10.95
CA VAL A 397 -4.05 10.17 9.86
C VAL A 397 -4.80 11.43 10.33
N SER A 398 -4.93 12.40 9.44
CA SER A 398 -5.62 13.67 9.72
C SER A 398 -7.06 13.69 9.18
N PHE A 399 -7.72 12.53 9.08
CA PHE A 399 -9.11 12.48 8.64
C PHE A 399 -10.02 13.28 9.55
N LYS A 400 -10.98 14.00 8.94
CA LYS A 400 -11.98 14.79 9.66
C LYS A 400 -12.96 13.85 10.36
N ILE A 401 -13.24 14.12 11.65
CA ILE A 401 -14.31 13.45 12.41
C ILE A 401 -15.50 14.39 12.48
N ILE A 402 -16.67 13.90 12.10
CA ILE A 402 -17.93 14.66 12.15
C ILE A 402 -19.09 13.83 12.72
N PRO A 403 -20.10 14.47 13.32
CA PRO A 403 -21.35 13.78 13.64
C PRO A 403 -22.11 13.44 12.34
N ASP A 404 -22.91 12.39 12.36
CA ASP A 404 -23.73 11.93 11.24
C ASP A 404 -24.71 12.98 10.71
N THR A 405 -25.11 13.93 11.57
CA THR A 405 -25.97 15.05 11.23
C THR A 405 -25.31 16.17 10.43
N ALA A 406 -23.96 16.20 10.41
CA ALA A 406 -23.19 17.23 9.71
C ALA A 406 -22.67 16.76 8.32
N LEU A 407 -22.89 15.50 7.95
CA LEU A 407 -22.42 14.96 6.67
C LEU A 407 -23.21 15.56 5.49
N LYS A 408 -22.48 16.14 4.53
CA LYS A 408 -23.04 16.79 3.34
C LYS A 408 -22.83 15.92 2.08
N GLY A 409 -23.57 16.21 1.01
CA GLY A 409 -23.47 15.51 -0.26
C GLY A 409 -22.09 15.59 -0.91
N GLU A 410 -21.41 16.74 -0.80
CA GLU A 410 -20.04 16.93 -1.30
C GLU A 410 -19.04 16.01 -0.60
N GLU A 411 -19.18 15.82 0.70
CA GLU A 411 -18.31 14.93 1.47
C GLU A 411 -18.51 13.47 1.06
N ILE A 412 -19.76 13.06 0.77
CA ILE A 412 -20.07 11.72 0.22
C ILE A 412 -19.49 11.54 -1.18
N ALA A 413 -19.48 12.58 -2.01
CA ALA A 413 -18.95 12.51 -3.37
C ALA A 413 -17.43 12.33 -3.40
N ASN A 414 -16.72 13.00 -2.48
CA ASN A 414 -15.27 13.12 -2.53
C ASN A 414 -14.51 12.16 -1.61
N ASN A 415 -15.18 11.53 -0.62
CA ASN A 415 -14.52 10.73 0.39
C ASN A 415 -15.14 9.33 0.53
N ASN A 416 -14.35 8.39 1.02
CA ASN A 416 -14.88 7.21 1.65
C ASN A 416 -15.54 7.59 2.98
N LEU A 417 -16.56 6.84 3.39
CA LEU A 417 -17.20 7.00 4.69
C LEU A 417 -16.73 5.91 5.65
N VAL A 418 -16.23 6.30 6.81
CA VAL A 418 -16.00 5.39 7.93
C VAL A 418 -17.06 5.64 8.98
N LEU A 419 -17.97 4.70 9.18
CA LEU A 419 -19.19 4.84 9.97
C LEU A 419 -19.02 4.12 11.31
N PHE A 420 -19.23 4.85 12.40
CA PHE A 420 -19.13 4.35 13.77
C PHE A 420 -20.47 4.39 14.47
N GLY A 421 -20.85 3.27 15.16
CA GLY A 421 -22.12 3.10 15.86
C GLY A 421 -22.93 1.93 15.32
N ASN A 422 -24.25 2.09 15.31
CA ASN A 422 -25.19 1.14 14.68
C ASN A 422 -26.33 1.88 14.00
N ALA A 423 -27.25 1.17 13.34
CA ALA A 423 -28.36 1.80 12.61
C ALA A 423 -29.33 2.60 13.55
N GLY A 424 -29.37 2.31 14.85
CA GLY A 424 -30.16 3.06 15.83
C GLY A 424 -29.51 4.38 16.25
N THR A 425 -28.18 4.49 16.12
CA THR A 425 -27.42 5.67 16.57
C THR A 425 -26.87 6.51 15.44
N ASN A 426 -26.58 5.91 14.26
CA ASN A 426 -25.99 6.59 13.11
C ASN A 426 -26.99 6.65 11.95
N LYS A 427 -27.45 7.85 11.62
CA LYS A 427 -28.45 8.09 10.57
C LYS A 427 -27.99 7.65 9.19
N ILE A 428 -26.69 7.76 8.91
CA ILE A 428 -26.14 7.34 7.62
C ILE A 428 -26.18 5.82 7.51
N LEU A 429 -25.75 5.14 8.59
CA LEU A 429 -25.80 3.68 8.64
C LEU A 429 -27.26 3.17 8.61
N ALA A 430 -28.21 3.84 9.28
CA ALA A 430 -29.62 3.53 9.16
C ALA A 430 -30.11 3.58 7.71
N ARG A 431 -29.68 4.59 6.94
CA ARG A 431 -30.07 4.79 5.53
C ARG A 431 -29.54 3.72 4.59
N ILE A 432 -28.36 3.11 4.90
CA ILE A 432 -27.68 2.19 3.99
C ILE A 432 -27.68 0.73 4.45
N SER A 433 -28.01 0.44 5.71
CA SER A 433 -27.83 -0.88 6.33
C SER A 433 -28.50 -2.03 5.57
N ASP A 434 -29.69 -1.82 4.99
CA ASP A 434 -30.39 -2.85 4.23
C ASP A 434 -29.76 -3.19 2.87
N ARG A 435 -28.80 -2.35 2.42
CA ARG A 435 -28.01 -2.56 1.19
C ARG A 435 -26.60 -3.06 1.48
N LEU A 436 -26.25 -3.29 2.75
CA LEU A 436 -24.98 -3.85 3.18
C LEU A 436 -25.08 -5.37 3.40
N PRO A 437 -24.03 -6.15 3.11
CA PRO A 437 -24.02 -7.59 3.29
C PRO A 437 -23.98 -8.02 4.78
N VAL A 438 -23.59 -7.09 5.68
CA VAL A 438 -23.56 -7.30 7.14
C VAL A 438 -24.35 -6.19 7.82
N ARG A 439 -25.20 -6.57 8.76
CA ARG A 439 -26.00 -5.62 9.56
C ARG A 439 -26.26 -6.15 10.96
N ILE A 440 -26.49 -5.25 11.90
CA ILE A 440 -26.84 -5.60 13.29
C ILE A 440 -28.28 -5.16 13.59
N ARG A 441 -29.04 -6.03 14.22
CA ARG A 441 -30.39 -5.77 14.76
C ARG A 441 -30.46 -6.33 16.18
N ALA A 442 -30.71 -5.47 17.15
CA ALA A 442 -30.64 -5.79 18.57
C ALA A 442 -29.31 -6.54 18.90
N ASN A 443 -29.38 -7.72 19.44
CA ASN A 443 -28.23 -8.55 19.85
C ASN A 443 -27.79 -9.56 18.76
N THR A 444 -28.15 -9.34 17.49
CA THR A 444 -27.86 -10.29 16.42
C THR A 444 -27.25 -9.56 15.22
N VAL A 445 -26.06 -10.04 14.81
CA VAL A 445 -25.44 -9.68 13.52
C VAL A 445 -25.88 -10.68 12.47
N VAL A 446 -26.40 -10.16 11.35
CA VAL A 446 -26.73 -10.93 10.16
C VAL A 446 -25.67 -10.68 9.10
N ALA A 447 -24.99 -11.74 8.64
CA ALA A 447 -23.95 -11.69 7.60
C ALA A 447 -24.29 -12.73 6.52
N GLY A 448 -24.81 -12.26 5.38
CA GLY A 448 -25.41 -13.14 4.38
C GLY A 448 -26.62 -13.88 4.95
N ASP A 449 -26.60 -15.20 4.88
CA ASP A 449 -27.60 -16.13 5.44
C ASP A 449 -27.32 -16.51 6.90
N LYS A 450 -26.13 -16.19 7.44
CA LYS A 450 -25.69 -16.55 8.78
C LYS A 450 -26.13 -15.51 9.81
N LYS A 451 -26.47 -16.00 11.03
CA LYS A 451 -26.84 -15.17 12.17
C LYS A 451 -25.92 -15.46 13.35
N TYR A 452 -25.45 -14.41 13.98
CA TYR A 452 -24.56 -14.46 15.15
C TYR A 452 -25.19 -13.63 16.27
N SER A 453 -25.60 -14.27 17.34
CA SER A 453 -26.18 -13.60 18.51
C SER A 453 -25.15 -13.55 19.64
N GLY A 454 -25.14 -12.46 20.40
CA GLY A 454 -24.24 -12.24 21.51
C GLY A 454 -24.64 -11.02 22.33
N ARG A 455 -24.26 -11.03 23.64
CA ARG A 455 -24.53 -9.92 24.55
C ARG A 455 -23.73 -8.66 24.18
N ASN A 456 -22.49 -8.85 23.71
CA ASN A 456 -21.53 -7.80 23.43
C ASN A 456 -20.91 -8.04 22.03
N ILE A 457 -21.78 -7.98 21.00
CA ILE A 457 -21.44 -8.37 19.64
C ILE A 457 -21.29 -7.15 18.72
N GLY A 458 -20.32 -7.22 17.82
CA GLY A 458 -20.09 -6.20 16.81
C GLY A 458 -19.65 -6.77 15.46
N TYR A 459 -19.54 -5.90 14.49
CA TYR A 459 -18.98 -6.24 13.19
C TYR A 459 -18.15 -5.10 12.61
N VAL A 460 -17.21 -5.49 11.75
CA VAL A 460 -16.47 -4.60 10.86
C VAL A 460 -16.75 -4.99 9.41
N LEU A 461 -16.76 -4.00 8.55
CA LEU A 461 -17.07 -4.20 7.13
C LEU A 461 -16.38 -3.13 6.29
N ILE A 462 -15.84 -3.49 5.14
CA ILE A 462 -15.59 -2.57 4.02
C ILE A 462 -16.40 -3.04 2.82
N TYR A 463 -17.09 -2.11 2.18
CA TYR A 463 -17.98 -2.40 1.06
C TYR A 463 -18.10 -1.18 0.14
N PRO A 464 -18.43 -1.33 -1.16
CA PRO A 464 -18.78 -0.19 -2.00
C PRO A 464 -19.94 0.61 -1.37
N ASN A 465 -19.74 1.91 -1.23
CA ASN A 465 -20.72 2.76 -0.55
C ASN A 465 -22.05 2.80 -1.32
N PRO A 466 -23.17 2.37 -0.73
CA PRO A 466 -24.47 2.45 -1.40
C PRO A 466 -24.93 3.85 -1.80
N LEU A 467 -24.31 4.91 -1.25
CA LEU A 467 -24.56 6.32 -1.62
C LEU A 467 -23.65 6.82 -2.73
N ASN A 468 -22.50 6.17 -2.94
CA ASN A 468 -21.54 6.49 -4.00
C ASN A 468 -20.68 5.26 -4.28
N ARG A 469 -21.02 4.50 -5.33
CA ARG A 469 -20.37 3.22 -5.67
C ARG A 469 -18.90 3.32 -6.07
N ASP A 470 -18.37 4.53 -6.25
CA ASP A 470 -16.96 4.77 -6.53
C ASP A 470 -16.13 5.00 -5.26
N ARG A 471 -16.75 4.89 -4.11
CA ARG A 471 -16.16 5.07 -2.79
C ARG A 471 -16.50 3.90 -1.88
N TYR A 472 -15.76 3.77 -0.79
CA TYR A 472 -16.06 2.80 0.26
C TYR A 472 -17.03 3.35 1.31
N ALA A 473 -17.80 2.44 1.89
CA ALA A 473 -18.33 2.55 3.24
C ALA A 473 -17.61 1.49 4.10
N ALA A 474 -16.79 1.94 5.06
CA ALA A 474 -16.27 1.10 6.12
C ALA A 474 -17.14 1.28 7.37
N VAL A 475 -17.44 0.20 8.06
CA VAL A 475 -18.36 0.21 9.21
C VAL A 475 -17.69 -0.45 10.41
N PHE A 476 -17.78 0.23 11.56
CA PHE A 476 -17.42 -0.28 12.87
C PHE A 476 -18.67 -0.18 13.75
N ALA A 477 -19.37 -1.31 13.93
CA ALA A 477 -20.67 -1.33 14.56
C ALA A 477 -20.76 -2.36 15.69
N GLY A 478 -21.56 -2.05 16.71
CA GLY A 478 -21.82 -2.92 17.83
C GLY A 478 -23.17 -2.64 18.49
N ASN A 479 -23.65 -3.59 19.30
CA ASN A 479 -24.90 -3.45 20.08
C ASN A 479 -24.69 -2.78 21.44
N THR A 480 -23.46 -2.71 21.94
CA THR A 480 -23.08 -2.08 23.20
C THR A 480 -21.98 -1.04 23.01
N SER A 481 -21.72 -0.20 24.00
CA SER A 481 -20.59 0.74 24.00
C SER A 481 -19.25 0.05 23.82
N ASP A 482 -19.04 -1.10 24.44
CA ASP A 482 -17.79 -1.85 24.36
C ASP A 482 -17.59 -2.45 22.97
N ALA A 483 -18.64 -3.01 22.37
CA ALA A 483 -18.61 -3.53 21.03
C ALA A 483 -18.40 -2.43 19.96
N ILE A 484 -18.89 -1.21 20.19
CA ILE A 484 -18.65 -0.05 19.31
C ILE A 484 -17.21 0.48 19.52
N ASN A 485 -16.74 0.61 20.77
CA ASN A 485 -15.39 1.11 21.07
C ASN A 485 -14.32 0.00 21.01
N CYS A 486 -14.41 -0.85 19.99
CA CYS A 486 -13.59 -2.05 19.86
C CYS A 486 -12.26 -1.81 19.11
N PHE A 487 -12.07 -0.67 18.46
CA PHE A 487 -11.02 -0.48 17.45
C PHE A 487 -9.63 -0.91 17.94
N ASN A 488 -9.17 -0.40 19.08
CA ASN A 488 -7.85 -0.73 19.62
C ASN A 488 -7.69 -2.21 19.99
N ARG A 489 -8.79 -2.93 20.24
CA ARG A 489 -8.79 -4.37 20.57
C ARG A 489 -8.73 -5.23 19.32
N ILE A 490 -9.47 -4.86 18.27
CA ILE A 490 -9.56 -5.65 17.03
C ILE A 490 -8.43 -5.35 16.05
N TRP A 491 -7.93 -4.10 16.05
CA TRP A 491 -6.97 -3.63 15.06
C TRP A 491 -5.67 -4.45 14.99
N PRO A 492 -5.02 -4.80 16.10
CA PRO A 492 -3.82 -5.64 16.07
C PRO A 492 -4.07 -7.02 15.43
N GLN A 493 -5.26 -7.57 15.62
CA GLN A 493 -5.64 -8.87 15.06
C GLN A 493 -5.95 -8.77 13.56
N LEU A 494 -6.60 -7.67 13.13
CA LEU A 494 -6.88 -7.41 11.73
C LEU A 494 -5.58 -7.25 10.92
N THR A 495 -4.61 -6.51 11.45
CA THR A 495 -3.32 -6.30 10.79
C THR A 495 -2.44 -7.54 10.76
N ALA A 496 -2.61 -8.46 11.70
CA ALA A 496 -1.92 -9.75 11.71
C ALA A 496 -2.49 -10.76 10.70
N THR A 497 -3.64 -10.49 10.08
CA THR A 497 -4.25 -11.38 9.08
C THR A 497 -3.55 -11.20 7.73
N PRO A 498 -2.91 -12.23 7.14
CA PRO A 498 -2.01 -12.06 5.98
C PRO A 498 -2.64 -11.43 4.74
N ASN A 499 -3.92 -11.71 4.48
CA ASN A 499 -4.65 -11.17 3.32
C ASN A 499 -5.67 -10.09 3.71
N GLY A 500 -5.79 -9.79 5.01
CA GLY A 500 -6.85 -8.94 5.53
C GLY A 500 -8.24 -9.56 5.49
N ILE A 501 -9.22 -8.76 5.88
CA ILE A 501 -10.63 -9.13 5.78
C ILE A 501 -11.42 -7.97 5.19
N ASP A 502 -12.52 -8.28 4.52
CA ASP A 502 -13.52 -7.30 4.08
C ASP A 502 -14.67 -7.20 5.07
N ALA A 503 -15.00 -8.31 5.73
CA ALA A 503 -16.06 -8.38 6.74
C ALA A 503 -15.63 -9.27 7.92
N GLY A 504 -15.97 -8.86 9.12
CA GLY A 504 -15.74 -9.64 10.34
C GLY A 504 -16.85 -9.44 11.37
N VAL A 505 -17.22 -10.52 12.04
CA VAL A 505 -18.12 -10.50 13.20
C VAL A 505 -17.33 -10.92 14.42
N PHE A 506 -17.42 -10.16 15.49
CA PHE A 506 -16.69 -10.38 16.73
C PHE A 506 -17.58 -10.22 17.96
N GLU A 507 -17.16 -10.80 19.04
CA GLU A 507 -17.78 -10.66 20.35
C GLU A 507 -16.70 -10.27 21.37
N ILE A 508 -17.00 -9.33 22.25
CA ILE A 508 -16.15 -8.94 23.37
C ILE A 508 -16.57 -9.79 24.57
N SER A 509 -15.65 -10.58 25.09
CA SER A 509 -15.85 -11.42 26.28
C SER A 509 -15.76 -10.60 27.56
N GLU A 510 -16.17 -11.18 28.72
CA GLU A 510 -16.14 -10.50 30.03
C GLU A 510 -14.71 -10.16 30.50
N ASP A 511 -13.70 -10.88 30.03
CA ASP A 511 -12.28 -10.62 30.26
C ASP A 511 -11.67 -9.62 29.25
N ASP A 512 -12.51 -8.87 28.51
CA ASP A 512 -12.10 -7.91 27.48
C ASP A 512 -11.43 -8.52 26.24
N SER A 513 -11.36 -9.84 26.11
CA SER A 513 -10.81 -10.50 24.94
C SER A 513 -11.77 -10.43 23.73
N VAL A 514 -11.20 -10.40 22.52
CA VAL A 514 -11.96 -10.42 21.27
C VAL A 514 -12.04 -11.83 20.73
N ARG A 515 -13.26 -12.32 20.54
CA ARG A 515 -13.56 -13.59 19.89
C ARG A 515 -14.14 -13.35 18.51
N TRP A 516 -13.39 -13.68 17.46
CA TRP A 516 -13.91 -13.65 16.09
C TRP A 516 -14.88 -14.80 15.86
N ARG A 517 -16.07 -14.46 15.40
CA ARG A 517 -17.15 -15.40 15.02
C ARG A 517 -17.14 -15.64 13.51
N MET A 518 -16.61 -14.67 12.75
CA MET A 518 -16.45 -14.69 11.29
C MET A 518 -15.36 -13.72 10.90
N ALA A 519 -14.56 -14.07 9.88
CA ALA A 519 -13.58 -13.19 9.23
C ALA A 519 -13.47 -13.64 7.76
N GLU A 520 -13.92 -12.81 6.83
CA GLU A 520 -14.09 -13.19 5.42
C GLU A 520 -13.56 -12.12 4.46
N ILE A 521 -13.12 -12.58 3.28
CA ILE A 521 -12.81 -11.74 2.12
C ILE A 521 -13.92 -11.96 1.09
N PHE A 522 -14.50 -10.89 0.57
CA PHE A 522 -15.49 -10.99 -0.50
C PHE A 522 -14.89 -11.40 -1.84
N GLY A 523 -15.67 -12.03 -2.68
CA GLY A 523 -15.37 -12.35 -4.05
C GLY A 523 -15.33 -11.14 -4.98
N THR A 524 -15.14 -11.41 -6.26
CA THR A 524 -15.01 -10.41 -7.32
C THR A 524 -16.20 -9.46 -7.40
N ASN A 525 -17.39 -9.94 -7.10
CA ASN A 525 -18.63 -9.14 -7.14
C ASN A 525 -19.03 -8.62 -5.75
N TRP A 526 -18.11 -8.52 -4.81
CA TRP A 526 -18.40 -8.19 -3.42
C TRP A 526 -19.41 -9.13 -2.76
N ASP A 527 -19.42 -10.37 -3.20
CA ASP A 527 -20.24 -11.48 -2.71
C ASP A 527 -19.42 -12.38 -1.78
N TRP A 528 -20.11 -13.22 -1.04
CA TRP A 528 -19.47 -14.21 -0.18
C TRP A 528 -18.74 -15.26 -1.00
N GLN A 529 -17.48 -15.58 -0.64
CA GLN A 529 -16.71 -16.69 -1.21
C GLN A 529 -16.90 -17.93 -0.31
N TYR A 530 -17.82 -18.80 -0.67
CA TYR A 530 -18.04 -20.08 0.01
C TYR A 530 -17.22 -21.21 -0.63
#